data_3b9fc3768f9ab9a628591c799a7b146e
#
_entry.id   3b9fc3768f9ab9a628591c799a7b146e
#
_cell.length_a   1.000
_cell.length_b   1.000
_cell.length_c   1.000
_cell.angle_alpha   90.00
_cell.angle_beta   90.00
_cell.angle_gamma   90.00
#
_symmetry.space_group_name_H-M   'P 1'
#
loop_
_entity.id
_entity.type
_entity.pdbx_description
1 polymer ?
#
loop_
_entity_poly.entity_id
_entity_poly.type
_entity_poly.pdbx_seq_one_letter_code
_entity_poly.pdbx_strand_id
1 'polypeptide(L)'
;MTNQHIVSMAALLVASLATTQAQTAITDWDFDAGGTVAAPDNSPAPSLGSGTATVLGMNNTYNSTTSTANADVLASAGASTGSGSYGWRLRGTPGNGWSTSAPIGSQGAQFAVGTTGYGSITFSVDVDTTAQAERNLAIEYTLNDTVGSPTWLNATITSAGNLGTLENNNNVSDTATISGNYVELGSGWNNLITASIPGAQNDPNLAIAVVNASTGADDVNVSGGALNNTSGNWRLDNADTSGTSVPEPSSLALVGLGLSGLFAFRKSRKA
;
A
#
# COMPACT_ATOMS: atom_id res chain seq x y z
N MET A 1 -18.05 0.15 -56.06
CA MET A 1 -17.24 -0.30 -54.93
C MET A 1 -17.89 0.22 -53.68
N THR A 2 -18.36 -0.67 -52.88
CA THR A 2 -19.46 -0.51 -51.96
C THR A 2 -19.03 -0.03 -50.59
N ASN A 3 -19.89 0.77 -49.94
CA ASN A 3 -19.74 1.42 -48.62
C ASN A 3 -19.31 0.48 -47.45
N GLN A 4 -19.17 -0.84 -47.65
CA GLN A 4 -18.79 -1.80 -46.63
C GLN A 4 -17.32 -1.70 -46.20
N HIS A 5 -16.41 -1.26 -47.08
CA HIS A 5 -14.99 -1.18 -46.73
C HIS A 5 -14.65 0.01 -45.79
N ILE A 6 -15.47 1.05 -45.79
CA ILE A 6 -15.27 2.27 -44.97
C ILE A 6 -15.66 1.98 -43.49
N VAL A 7 -16.71 1.18 -43.28
CA VAL A 7 -17.18 0.83 -41.93
C VAL A 7 -16.19 -0.07 -41.23
N SER A 8 -15.57 -1.02 -41.98
CA SER A 8 -14.57 -1.93 -41.40
C SER A 8 -13.28 -1.23 -40.98
N MET A 9 -12.85 -0.18 -41.72
CA MET A 9 -11.66 0.59 -41.32
C MET A 9 -11.89 1.47 -40.08
N ALA A 10 -13.09 1.98 -39.87
CA ALA A 10 -13.42 2.79 -38.68
C ALA A 10 -13.48 1.92 -37.42
N ALA A 11 -14.00 0.70 -37.51
CA ALA A 11 -14.03 -0.25 -36.43
C ALA A 11 -12.63 -0.74 -36.01
N LEU A 12 -11.73 -0.90 -36.97
CA LEU A 12 -10.35 -1.33 -36.72
C LEU A 12 -9.51 -0.23 -36.03
N LEU A 13 -9.79 1.04 -36.33
CA LEU A 13 -9.07 2.18 -35.75
C LEU A 13 -9.42 2.40 -34.27
N VAL A 14 -10.63 2.06 -33.83
CA VAL A 14 -11.06 2.18 -32.44
C VAL A 14 -10.49 1.03 -31.59
N ALA A 15 -10.27 -0.14 -32.14
CA ALA A 15 -9.72 -1.28 -31.43
C ALA A 15 -8.19 -1.15 -31.11
N SER A 16 -7.49 -0.25 -31.79
CA SER A 16 -6.02 -0.11 -31.64
C SER A 16 -5.59 0.94 -30.58
N LEU A 17 -6.54 1.58 -29.90
CA LEU A 17 -6.25 2.61 -28.88
C LEU A 17 -6.26 2.06 -27.43
N ALA A 18 -6.24 0.76 -27.23
CA ALA A 18 -5.97 0.20 -25.92
C ALA A 18 -4.48 0.38 -25.59
N THR A 19 -4.09 1.57 -25.20
CA THR A 19 -2.78 1.81 -24.60
C THR A 19 -2.77 1.16 -23.23
N THR A 20 -1.81 0.28 -22.98
CA THR A 20 -1.49 -0.16 -21.63
C THR A 20 -1.04 1.09 -20.86
N GLN A 21 -1.86 1.55 -19.92
CA GLN A 21 -1.47 2.66 -19.06
C GLN A 21 -0.53 2.14 -17.99
N ALA A 22 0.56 2.86 -17.74
CA ALA A 22 1.46 2.58 -16.63
C ALA A 22 0.74 2.84 -15.29
N GLN A 23 1.10 2.09 -14.27
CA GLN A 23 0.69 2.40 -12.91
C GLN A 23 1.29 3.74 -12.48
N THR A 24 0.51 4.50 -11.73
CA THR A 24 0.89 5.82 -11.19
C THR A 24 0.61 5.79 -9.69
N ALA A 25 1.52 6.33 -8.90
CA ALA A 25 1.30 6.52 -7.48
C ALA A 25 0.09 7.44 -7.24
N ILE A 26 -0.83 7.01 -6.40
CA ILE A 26 -2.02 7.75 -5.97
C ILE A 26 -1.70 8.45 -4.66
N THR A 27 -1.10 7.73 -3.74
CA THR A 27 -0.71 8.23 -2.41
C THR A 27 0.52 7.49 -1.95
N ASP A 28 1.47 8.21 -1.37
CA ASP A 28 2.70 7.66 -0.83
C ASP A 28 3.02 8.26 0.54
N TRP A 29 3.45 7.43 1.46
CA TRP A 29 4.00 7.79 2.76
C TRP A 29 5.45 7.34 2.80
N ASP A 30 6.38 8.24 2.45
CA ASP A 30 7.82 7.99 2.46
C ASP A 30 8.49 8.28 3.82
N PHE A 31 7.77 8.88 4.75
CA PHE A 31 8.21 9.24 6.10
C PHE A 31 9.54 10.03 6.17
N ASP A 32 10.12 10.40 5.06
CA ASP A 32 11.41 11.09 4.97
C ASP A 32 11.33 12.61 5.25
N ALA A 33 10.14 13.19 5.23
CA ALA A 33 9.95 14.64 5.27
C ALA A 33 10.20 15.29 6.63
N GLY A 34 10.45 14.52 7.68
CA GLY A 34 10.35 15.05 9.03
C GLY A 34 11.60 15.18 9.87
N GLY A 35 12.63 14.44 9.66
CA GLY A 35 13.97 14.58 10.27
C GLY A 35 14.10 14.85 11.77
N THR A 36 13.05 15.16 12.47
CA THR A 36 13.05 15.45 13.91
C THR A 36 11.85 14.86 14.59
N VAL A 37 12.04 13.68 15.06
CA VAL A 37 11.03 12.99 15.87
C VAL A 37 11.01 13.59 17.27
N ALA A 38 10.15 14.52 17.50
CA ALA A 38 9.98 15.12 18.83
C ALA A 38 8.79 14.53 19.61
N ALA A 39 7.82 13.90 18.93
CA ALA A 39 6.59 13.41 19.54
C ALA A 39 6.06 12.17 18.83
N PRO A 40 5.31 11.29 19.52
CA PRO A 40 4.59 10.22 18.85
C PRO A 40 3.67 10.77 17.79
N ASP A 41 3.77 10.25 16.56
CA ASP A 41 2.82 10.52 15.50
C ASP A 41 1.98 9.28 15.24
N ASN A 42 0.67 9.40 15.43
CA ASN A 42 -0.27 8.31 15.20
C ASN A 42 -1.02 8.46 13.90
N SER A 43 -0.76 9.53 13.17
CA SER A 43 -1.42 9.84 11.91
C SER A 43 -0.50 10.70 11.02
N PRO A 44 0.63 10.12 10.55
CA PRO A 44 1.53 10.84 9.67
C PRO A 44 0.83 11.21 8.36
N ALA A 45 1.16 12.39 7.83
CA ALA A 45 0.65 12.83 6.55
C ALA A 45 1.38 12.13 5.40
N PRO A 46 0.73 11.88 4.25
CA PRO A 46 1.40 11.38 3.07
C PRO A 46 2.33 12.44 2.46
N SER A 47 3.42 12.00 1.85
CA SER A 47 4.34 12.83 1.07
C SER A 47 3.81 13.12 -0.34
N LEU A 48 3.00 12.22 -0.89
CA LEU A 48 2.33 12.38 -2.16
C LEU A 48 0.85 12.05 -2.01
N GLY A 49 0.00 12.79 -2.72
CA GLY A 49 -1.43 12.54 -2.75
C GLY A 49 -2.18 13.00 -1.50
N SER A 50 -3.23 12.29 -1.15
CA SER A 50 -4.05 12.58 0.03
C SER A 50 -4.59 11.30 0.67
N GLY A 51 -4.56 11.25 1.98
CA GLY A 51 -5.01 10.10 2.74
C GLY A 51 -4.76 10.29 4.23
N THR A 52 -5.10 9.30 5.02
CA THR A 52 -4.78 9.27 6.45
C THR A 52 -4.14 7.96 6.82
N ALA A 53 -3.06 8.01 7.59
CA ALA A 53 -2.48 6.84 8.23
C ALA A 53 -2.92 6.84 9.71
N THR A 54 -3.17 5.66 10.26
CA THR A 54 -3.61 5.52 11.66
C THR A 54 -3.04 4.25 12.27
N VAL A 55 -2.55 4.33 13.50
CA VAL A 55 -2.10 3.16 14.27
C VAL A 55 -3.30 2.33 14.69
N LEU A 56 -3.22 1.01 14.54
CA LEU A 56 -4.24 0.05 14.97
C LEU A 56 -3.74 -0.72 16.19
N GLY A 57 -4.55 -0.76 17.26
CA GLY A 57 -4.33 -1.62 18.43
C GLY A 57 -3.00 -1.50 19.16
N MET A 58 -2.15 -0.57 18.74
CA MET A 58 -0.87 -0.29 19.36
C MET A 58 -1.00 0.95 20.26
N ASN A 59 -0.51 0.83 21.49
CA ASN A 59 -0.64 1.95 22.42
C ASN A 59 0.48 2.98 22.19
N ASN A 60 0.07 4.23 22.01
CA ASN A 60 0.97 5.36 21.75
C ASN A 60 1.51 6.05 23.00
N THR A 61 1.14 5.62 24.20
CA THR A 61 1.50 6.30 25.45
C THR A 61 2.87 5.91 26.01
N TYR A 62 3.75 5.37 25.17
CA TYR A 62 5.10 5.09 25.61
C TYR A 62 5.86 6.39 25.86
N ASN A 63 5.92 6.77 27.11
CA ASN A 63 6.59 7.95 27.57
C ASN A 63 7.90 7.59 28.28
N SER A 64 8.92 7.22 27.50
CA SER A 64 10.27 7.33 28.01
C SER A 64 10.89 8.59 27.43
N THR A 65 11.66 9.31 28.20
CA THR A 65 12.33 10.53 27.79
C THR A 65 13.31 10.35 26.61
N THR A 66 13.48 9.14 26.13
CA THR A 66 14.46 8.76 25.09
C THR A 66 13.90 7.91 23.95
N SER A 67 12.66 7.44 24.01
CA SER A 67 12.10 6.66 22.91
C SER A 67 10.60 6.94 22.78
N THR A 68 10.24 7.55 21.70
CA THR A 68 8.86 7.77 21.28
C THR A 68 8.29 6.47 20.71
N ALA A 69 7.07 6.10 21.10
CA ALA A 69 6.29 5.10 20.39
C ALA A 69 5.68 5.74 19.15
N ASN A 70 5.42 4.96 18.11
CA ASN A 70 4.71 5.38 16.91
C ASN A 70 5.17 6.76 16.40
N ALA A 71 6.41 6.87 16.05
CA ALA A 71 7.01 8.11 15.57
C ALA A 71 7.93 7.80 14.40
N ASP A 72 8.12 8.78 13.53
CA ASP A 72 9.16 8.67 12.52
C ASP A 72 10.50 8.58 13.25
N VAL A 73 11.19 7.51 13.09
CA VAL A 73 12.50 7.31 13.69
C VAL A 73 13.50 6.95 12.61
N LEU A 74 14.72 7.41 12.81
CA LEU A 74 15.82 7.00 11.96
C LEU A 74 15.88 5.46 12.00
N ALA A 75 15.60 4.84 10.88
CA ALA A 75 15.79 3.42 10.67
C ALA A 75 17.23 3.18 10.19
N SER A 76 17.69 1.95 10.27
CA SER A 76 18.91 1.56 9.56
C SER A 76 18.68 1.73 8.06
N ALA A 77 19.69 2.24 7.34
CA ALA A 77 19.62 2.36 5.88
C ALA A 77 19.19 1.03 5.26
N GLY A 78 18.26 1.07 4.32
CA GLY A 78 17.81 -0.18 3.71
C GLY A 78 16.42 -0.20 3.09
N ALA A 79 15.67 0.86 3.18
CA ALA A 79 14.41 0.99 2.44
C ALA A 79 14.64 0.97 0.92
N SER A 80 13.61 0.62 0.16
CA SER A 80 13.69 0.46 -1.30
C SER A 80 13.95 1.76 -2.04
N THR A 81 13.53 2.88 -1.48
CA THR A 81 13.76 4.23 -1.99
C THR A 81 14.07 5.18 -0.84
N GLY A 82 14.64 6.33 -1.16
CA GLY A 82 14.98 7.35 -0.18
C GLY A 82 16.42 7.25 0.35
N SER A 83 16.97 8.37 0.77
CA SER A 83 18.36 8.50 1.20
C SER A 83 18.54 8.71 2.70
N GLY A 84 17.48 8.88 3.43
CA GLY A 84 17.49 9.23 4.85
C GLY A 84 17.01 8.12 5.76
N SER A 85 16.22 7.23 5.22
CA SER A 85 15.69 6.03 5.87
C SER A 85 15.06 6.30 7.23
N TYR A 86 14.12 7.22 7.25
CA TYR A 86 13.17 7.27 8.33
C TYR A 86 12.09 6.22 8.06
N GLY A 87 11.49 5.72 9.12
CA GLY A 87 10.36 4.82 9.04
C GLY A 87 9.41 5.10 10.18
N TRP A 88 8.13 4.98 9.92
CA TRP A 88 7.10 5.13 10.93
C TRP A 88 7.08 3.91 11.84
N ARG A 89 7.53 4.11 13.08
CA ARG A 89 7.66 3.03 14.04
C ARG A 89 6.34 2.69 14.70
N LEU A 90 5.91 1.45 14.53
CA LEU A 90 4.76 0.86 15.20
C LEU A 90 5.25 0.07 16.42
N ARG A 91 4.91 0.56 17.60
CA ARG A 91 5.30 -0.06 18.86
C ARG A 91 4.31 0.32 19.96
N GLY A 92 3.94 -0.65 20.78
CA GLY A 92 3.26 -0.38 22.03
C GLY A 92 4.22 -0.07 23.18
N THR A 93 3.68 0.28 24.33
CA THR A 93 4.41 0.36 25.60
C THR A 93 4.78 -1.04 26.11
N PRO A 94 5.73 -1.16 27.04
CA PRO A 94 5.89 -2.39 27.80
C PRO A 94 4.54 -2.85 28.38
N GLY A 95 4.14 -4.07 28.05
CA GLY A 95 2.83 -4.62 28.39
C GLY A 95 1.69 -4.26 27.43
N ASN A 96 1.94 -3.49 26.35
CA ASN A 96 0.96 -3.14 25.33
C ASN A 96 1.57 -3.12 23.91
N GLY A 97 2.64 -3.87 23.69
CA GLY A 97 3.22 -4.05 22.36
C GLY A 97 2.47 -5.12 21.53
N TRP A 98 3.21 -5.93 20.81
CA TRP A 98 2.66 -7.08 20.10
C TRP A 98 2.13 -8.10 21.10
N SER A 99 0.83 -8.39 21.04
CA SER A 99 0.16 -9.24 22.03
C SER A 99 -0.28 -10.56 21.43
N THR A 100 0.13 -11.65 22.07
CA THR A 100 -0.33 -13.00 21.70
C THR A 100 -1.83 -13.23 21.84
N SER A 101 -2.52 -12.34 22.52
CA SER A 101 -3.99 -12.39 22.66
C SER A 101 -4.71 -11.40 21.74
N ALA A 102 -3.99 -10.60 20.98
CA ALA A 102 -4.61 -9.70 20.03
C ALA A 102 -5.24 -10.49 18.87
N PRO A 103 -6.49 -10.19 18.49
CA PRO A 103 -7.07 -10.80 17.30
C PRO A 103 -6.21 -10.52 16.06
N ILE A 104 -6.22 -11.44 15.09
CA ILE A 104 -5.64 -11.20 13.76
C ILE A 104 -6.24 -9.92 13.18
N GLY A 105 -5.42 -9.11 12.51
CA GLY A 105 -5.85 -7.85 11.91
C GLY A 105 -6.04 -6.69 12.88
N SER A 106 -5.73 -6.86 14.17
CA SER A 106 -6.03 -5.84 15.18
C SER A 106 -4.84 -4.99 15.63
N GLN A 107 -3.61 -5.35 15.24
CA GLN A 107 -2.39 -4.61 15.60
C GLN A 107 -1.57 -4.27 14.36
N GLY A 108 -1.23 -3.00 14.17
CA GLY A 108 -0.46 -2.53 13.02
C GLY A 108 -0.79 -1.10 12.63
N ALA A 109 -0.99 -0.86 11.34
CA ALA A 109 -1.33 0.44 10.77
C ALA A 109 -2.39 0.32 9.67
N GLN A 110 -3.19 1.38 9.53
CA GLN A 110 -4.19 1.54 8.48
C GLN A 110 -3.86 2.77 7.64
N PHE A 111 -4.06 2.68 6.35
CA PHE A 111 -3.92 3.74 5.35
C PHE A 111 -5.25 3.90 4.61
N ALA A 112 -5.97 4.99 4.85
CA ALA A 112 -7.20 5.31 4.12
C ALA A 112 -6.88 6.20 2.93
N VAL A 113 -7.30 5.79 1.72
CA VAL A 113 -6.96 6.44 0.47
C VAL A 113 -8.09 6.30 -0.55
N GLY A 114 -8.47 7.40 -1.21
CA GLY A 114 -9.43 7.35 -2.30
C GLY A 114 -8.75 6.96 -3.62
N THR A 115 -9.36 6.02 -4.35
CA THR A 115 -8.87 5.57 -5.66
C THR A 115 -9.74 6.03 -6.82
N THR A 116 -10.54 7.09 -6.62
CA THR A 116 -11.41 7.65 -7.65
C THR A 116 -10.63 8.02 -8.91
N GLY A 117 -11.07 7.51 -10.07
CA GLY A 117 -10.39 7.70 -11.35
C GLY A 117 -9.27 6.71 -11.64
N TYR A 118 -9.06 5.72 -10.75
CA TYR A 118 -8.03 4.70 -10.92
C TYR A 118 -8.60 3.29 -10.94
N GLY A 119 -7.92 2.41 -11.65
CA GLY A 119 -8.16 0.96 -11.71
C GLY A 119 -6.88 0.18 -11.42
N SER A 120 -6.99 -1.14 -11.33
CA SER A 120 -5.85 -2.04 -11.09
C SER A 120 -5.02 -1.61 -9.87
N ILE A 121 -5.68 -1.46 -8.72
CA ILE A 121 -5.06 -0.93 -7.52
C ILE A 121 -4.08 -1.93 -6.92
N THR A 122 -2.89 -1.45 -6.59
CA THR A 122 -1.86 -2.17 -5.83
C THR A 122 -1.43 -1.33 -4.64
N PHE A 123 -0.95 -2.01 -3.62
CA PHE A 123 -0.33 -1.42 -2.46
C PHE A 123 1.06 -2.05 -2.27
N SER A 124 2.04 -1.24 -1.94
CA SER A 124 3.37 -1.73 -1.54
C SER A 124 3.85 -1.04 -0.28
N VAL A 125 4.70 -1.70 0.47
CA VAL A 125 5.27 -1.17 1.71
C VAL A 125 6.63 -1.81 1.99
N ASP A 126 7.54 -1.03 2.53
CA ASP A 126 8.78 -1.50 3.12
C ASP A 126 8.58 -1.66 4.64
N VAL A 127 9.06 -2.77 5.19
CA VAL A 127 8.90 -3.07 6.61
C VAL A 127 10.23 -3.46 7.24
N ASP A 128 10.78 -2.59 8.09
CA ASP A 128 11.92 -2.94 8.95
C ASP A 128 11.42 -3.57 10.25
N THR A 129 12.03 -4.67 10.63
CA THR A 129 11.63 -5.42 11.82
C THR A 129 12.77 -5.58 12.79
N THR A 130 12.44 -5.47 14.07
CA THR A 130 13.36 -5.90 15.13
C THR A 130 13.12 -7.36 15.49
N ALA A 131 14.13 -8.00 16.02
CA ALA A 131 14.13 -9.43 16.36
C ALA A 131 12.95 -9.90 17.24
N GLN A 132 12.38 -8.99 18.04
CA GLN A 132 11.27 -9.27 18.95
C GLN A 132 9.91 -8.82 18.40
N ALA A 133 9.85 -8.30 17.17
CA ALA A 133 8.60 -7.91 16.55
C ALA A 133 7.75 -9.11 16.12
N GLU A 134 6.46 -8.89 15.92
CA GLU A 134 5.57 -9.86 15.26
C GLU A 134 6.15 -10.25 13.89
N ARG A 135 6.19 -11.57 13.64
CA ARG A 135 6.77 -12.12 12.43
C ARG A 135 5.80 -12.15 11.26
N ASN A 136 4.52 -12.40 11.53
CA ASN A 136 3.54 -12.64 10.49
C ASN A 136 2.73 -11.38 10.19
N LEU A 137 2.83 -10.91 8.95
CA LEU A 137 2.19 -9.70 8.46
C LEU A 137 1.13 -10.04 7.43
N ALA A 138 -0.10 -9.54 7.61
CA ALA A 138 -1.13 -9.52 6.58
C ALA A 138 -1.31 -8.11 6.00
N ILE A 139 -1.72 -8.06 4.75
CA ILE A 139 -2.29 -6.87 4.14
C ILE A 139 -3.78 -7.14 3.96
N GLU A 140 -4.59 -6.36 4.67
CA GLU A 140 -6.04 -6.40 4.59
C GLU A 140 -6.57 -5.11 3.98
N TYR A 141 -7.79 -5.12 3.48
CA TYR A 141 -8.42 -3.92 2.95
C TYR A 141 -9.92 -3.93 3.18
N THR A 142 -10.51 -2.75 3.18
CA THR A 142 -11.96 -2.54 3.15
C THR A 142 -12.33 -1.52 2.08
N LEU A 143 -13.44 -1.74 1.41
CA LEU A 143 -14.00 -0.81 0.42
C LEU A 143 -15.00 0.17 1.06
N ASN A 144 -15.09 0.19 2.37
CA ASN A 144 -16.07 1.01 3.08
C ASN A 144 -15.59 1.42 4.48
N ASP A 145 -14.51 2.18 4.52
CA ASP A 145 -13.89 2.68 5.76
C ASP A 145 -14.78 3.69 6.53
N THR A 146 -15.83 4.20 5.89
CA THR A 146 -16.73 5.21 6.50
C THR A 146 -17.80 4.62 7.42
N VAL A 147 -17.96 3.29 7.46
CA VAL A 147 -18.92 2.62 8.36
C VAL A 147 -18.27 2.30 9.70
N GLY A 148 -19.06 2.31 10.76
CA GLY A 148 -18.59 2.06 12.12
C GLY A 148 -18.04 0.65 12.38
N SER A 149 -18.25 -0.30 11.45
CA SER A 149 -17.73 -1.67 11.51
C SER A 149 -17.48 -2.16 10.07
N PRO A 150 -16.37 -1.75 9.45
CA PRO A 150 -16.05 -2.17 8.10
C PRO A 150 -15.75 -3.67 8.04
N THR A 151 -16.04 -4.29 6.90
CA THR A 151 -15.63 -5.66 6.62
C THR A 151 -14.24 -5.63 6.01
N TRP A 152 -13.29 -6.26 6.67
CA TRP A 152 -11.92 -6.43 6.18
C TRP A 152 -11.79 -7.69 5.35
N LEU A 153 -11.07 -7.60 4.26
CA LEU A 153 -10.77 -8.67 3.31
C LEU A 153 -9.25 -8.80 3.17
N ASN A 154 -8.77 -10.00 2.96
CA ASN A 154 -7.34 -10.20 2.67
C ASN A 154 -7.01 -9.70 1.26
N ALA A 155 -5.98 -8.88 1.14
CA ALA A 155 -5.38 -8.56 -0.15
C ALA A 155 -4.64 -9.77 -0.73
N THR A 156 -4.45 -9.78 -2.04
CA THR A 156 -3.63 -10.82 -2.69
C THR A 156 -2.17 -10.37 -2.70
N ILE A 157 -1.35 -10.96 -1.84
CA ILE A 157 0.08 -10.68 -1.80
C ILE A 157 0.74 -11.22 -3.07
N THR A 158 1.40 -10.34 -3.81
CA THR A 158 2.05 -10.64 -5.09
C THR A 158 3.57 -10.68 -4.99
N SER A 159 4.15 -10.06 -3.96
CA SER A 159 5.58 -10.08 -3.65
C SER A 159 5.80 -10.05 -2.15
N ALA A 160 6.77 -10.81 -1.67
CA ALA A 160 7.27 -10.75 -0.29
C ALA A 160 8.45 -9.77 -0.13
N GLY A 161 8.79 -9.04 -1.18
CA GLY A 161 9.77 -7.97 -1.10
C GLY A 161 11.23 -8.38 -1.30
N ASN A 162 11.53 -9.50 -1.88
CA ASN A 162 12.91 -9.90 -2.18
C ASN A 162 13.44 -9.19 -3.42
N LEU A 163 13.87 -7.94 -3.26
CA LEU A 163 14.72 -7.29 -4.25
C LEU A 163 16.18 -7.54 -3.86
N GLY A 164 16.81 -8.53 -4.50
CA GLY A 164 18.23 -8.81 -4.31
C GLY A 164 19.07 -7.54 -4.35
N THR A 165 20.06 -7.46 -3.47
CA THR A 165 21.11 -6.43 -3.36
C THR A 165 20.71 -5.04 -3.83
N LEU A 166 20.00 -4.29 -3.01
CA LEU A 166 19.99 -2.84 -3.12
C LEU A 166 21.42 -2.35 -2.79
N GLU A 167 21.99 -1.55 -3.67
CA GLU A 167 23.34 -0.99 -3.47
C GLU A 167 23.38 -0.24 -2.13
N ASN A 168 24.32 -0.59 -1.28
CA ASN A 168 24.58 -0.06 0.07
C ASN A 168 23.69 -0.60 1.21
N ASN A 169 23.04 -1.73 1.04
CA ASN A 169 22.12 -2.22 2.04
C ASN A 169 22.68 -3.40 2.85
N ASN A 170 23.21 -3.11 4.04
CA ASN A 170 23.75 -4.11 4.94
C ASN A 170 22.68 -4.80 5.81
N ASN A 171 21.39 -4.53 5.59
CA ASN A 171 20.34 -4.96 6.51
C ASN A 171 19.03 -5.35 5.81
N VAL A 172 19.10 -5.81 4.57
CA VAL A 172 17.94 -6.39 3.88
C VAL A 172 17.73 -7.82 4.36
N SER A 173 16.52 -8.15 4.72
CA SER A 173 16.13 -9.53 4.95
C SER A 173 15.80 -10.20 3.63
N ASP A 174 16.65 -11.13 3.22
CA ASP A 174 16.37 -12.01 2.07
C ASP A 174 15.46 -13.18 2.44
N THR A 175 14.90 -13.19 3.64
CA THR A 175 14.21 -14.36 4.20
C THR A 175 12.69 -14.21 4.28
N ALA A 176 12.14 -13.08 3.88
CA ALA A 176 10.70 -12.92 3.85
C ALA A 176 10.05 -13.87 2.82
N THR A 177 9.00 -14.56 3.22
CA THR A 177 8.31 -15.54 2.38
C THR A 177 6.80 -15.36 2.44
N ILE A 178 6.12 -15.60 1.32
CA ILE A 178 4.66 -15.63 1.29
C ILE A 178 4.19 -16.98 1.83
N SER A 179 3.33 -16.95 2.84
CA SER A 179 2.70 -18.12 3.44
C SER A 179 1.18 -17.93 3.47
N GLY A 180 0.50 -18.45 2.46
CA GLY A 180 -0.95 -18.24 2.33
C GLY A 180 -1.31 -16.77 2.11
N ASN A 181 -2.02 -16.16 3.08
CA ASN A 181 -2.50 -14.78 3.00
C ASN A 181 -1.58 -13.79 3.75
N TYR A 182 -0.43 -14.21 4.22
CA TYR A 182 0.47 -13.38 4.99
C TYR A 182 1.93 -13.52 4.53
N VAL A 183 2.77 -12.62 5.00
CA VAL A 183 4.22 -12.64 4.81
C VAL A 183 4.87 -13.00 6.14
N GLU A 184 5.74 -13.99 6.15
CA GLU A 184 6.68 -14.22 7.24
C GLU A 184 7.87 -13.29 7.06
N LEU A 185 8.01 -12.31 7.95
CA LEU A 185 9.05 -11.30 7.90
C LEU A 185 10.38 -11.85 8.41
N GLY A 186 11.46 -11.42 7.78
CA GLY A 186 12.81 -11.59 8.30
C GLY A 186 13.27 -10.39 9.13
N SER A 187 14.40 -10.52 9.84
CA SER A 187 14.98 -9.42 10.62
C SER A 187 15.60 -8.36 9.72
N GLY A 188 15.33 -7.09 9.99
CA GLY A 188 15.74 -5.97 9.16
C GLY A 188 14.69 -5.61 8.12
N TRP A 189 15.12 -4.93 7.04
CA TRP A 189 14.22 -4.47 5.99
C TRP A 189 13.70 -5.60 5.10
N ASN A 190 12.40 -5.65 4.95
CA ASN A 190 11.66 -6.46 3.99
C ASN A 190 11.04 -5.50 2.98
N ASN A 191 11.70 -5.28 1.86
CA ASN A 191 11.37 -4.21 0.92
C ASN A 191 10.34 -4.65 -0.12
N LEU A 192 9.47 -3.73 -0.53
CA LEU A 192 8.46 -3.90 -1.57
C LEU A 192 7.58 -5.14 -1.37
N ILE A 193 7.10 -5.32 -0.16
CA ILE A 193 5.97 -6.22 0.08
C ILE A 193 4.80 -5.65 -0.71
N THR A 194 4.31 -6.36 -1.72
CA THR A 194 3.32 -5.85 -2.64
C THR A 194 2.07 -6.71 -2.65
N ALA A 195 0.92 -6.06 -2.69
CA ALA A 195 -0.38 -6.71 -2.77
C ALA A 195 -1.27 -6.07 -3.85
N SER A 196 -2.07 -6.90 -4.50
CA SER A 196 -3.19 -6.47 -5.33
C SER A 196 -4.43 -6.28 -4.47
N ILE A 197 -5.20 -5.22 -4.71
CA ILE A 197 -6.40 -4.86 -3.96
C ILE A 197 -7.64 -5.02 -4.85
N PRO A 198 -8.24 -6.22 -4.86
CA PRO A 198 -9.39 -6.49 -5.73
C PRO A 198 -10.61 -5.64 -5.37
N GLY A 199 -11.32 -5.17 -6.38
CA GLY A 199 -12.54 -4.39 -6.18
C GLY A 199 -12.33 -2.91 -5.82
N ALA A 200 -11.11 -2.48 -5.55
CA ALA A 200 -10.78 -1.12 -5.11
C ALA A 200 -10.72 -0.07 -6.24
N GLN A 201 -11.09 -0.44 -7.46
CA GLN A 201 -11.11 0.53 -8.56
C GLN A 201 -12.19 1.59 -8.34
N ASN A 202 -11.82 2.84 -8.55
CA ASN A 202 -12.73 3.99 -8.46
C ASN A 202 -13.48 4.08 -7.12
N ASP A 203 -12.81 3.73 -6.03
CA ASP A 203 -13.37 3.68 -4.68
C ASP A 203 -12.92 4.92 -3.88
N PRO A 204 -13.85 5.77 -3.40
CA PRO A 204 -13.49 6.92 -2.57
C PRO A 204 -13.21 6.56 -1.09
N ASN A 205 -13.51 5.34 -0.65
CA ASN A 205 -13.52 4.92 0.75
C ASN A 205 -12.65 3.71 1.04
N LEU A 206 -11.66 3.46 0.19
CA LEU A 206 -10.68 2.39 0.41
C LEU A 206 -9.86 2.67 1.67
N ALA A 207 -9.71 1.66 2.51
CA ALA A 207 -8.63 1.62 3.48
C ALA A 207 -7.86 0.30 3.38
N ILE A 208 -6.55 0.37 3.60
CA ILE A 208 -5.61 -0.75 3.55
C ILE A 208 -4.95 -0.84 4.92
N ALA A 209 -4.85 -2.04 5.47
CA ALA A 209 -4.22 -2.28 6.75
C ALA A 209 -3.03 -3.23 6.61
N VAL A 210 -1.93 -2.86 7.27
CA VAL A 210 -0.74 -3.69 7.45
C VAL A 210 -0.75 -4.16 8.89
N VAL A 211 -1.06 -5.43 9.13
CA VAL A 211 -1.46 -5.92 10.45
C VAL A 211 -0.88 -7.28 10.81
N ASN A 212 -0.94 -7.62 12.10
CA ASN A 212 -0.57 -8.94 12.60
C ASN A 212 -1.43 -10.04 11.97
N ALA A 213 -0.79 -11.14 11.55
CA ALA A 213 -1.46 -12.25 10.86
C ALA A 213 -1.51 -13.53 11.69
N SER A 214 -0.99 -13.55 12.89
CA SER A 214 -1.02 -14.71 13.77
C SER A 214 -1.52 -14.39 15.16
N THR A 215 -1.96 -15.41 15.87
CA THR A 215 -2.41 -15.34 17.25
C THR A 215 -2.17 -16.70 17.95
N GLY A 216 -1.98 -16.66 19.26
CA GLY A 216 -1.81 -17.86 20.06
C GLY A 216 -0.53 -18.63 19.79
N ALA A 217 -0.63 -19.91 19.42
CA ALA A 217 0.54 -20.78 19.23
C ALA A 217 1.42 -20.40 18.02
N ASP A 218 0.83 -19.68 17.04
CA ASP A 218 1.53 -19.23 15.85
C ASP A 218 2.18 -17.86 16.07
N ASP A 219 1.99 -17.25 17.22
CA ASP A 219 2.56 -15.96 17.60
C ASP A 219 4.05 -16.09 17.93
N VAL A 220 4.84 -15.97 16.90
CA VAL A 220 6.29 -16.00 16.99
C VAL A 220 6.87 -14.64 16.63
N ASN A 221 7.94 -14.27 17.29
CA ASN A 221 8.70 -13.12 16.89
C ASN A 221 9.59 -13.43 15.67
N VAL A 222 10.13 -12.40 15.05
CA VAL A 222 11.00 -12.52 13.87
C VAL A 222 12.18 -13.47 14.09
N SER A 223 12.71 -13.58 15.30
CA SER A 223 13.78 -14.54 15.64
C SER A 223 13.30 -15.98 15.85
N GLY A 224 12.01 -16.27 15.69
CA GLY A 224 11.43 -17.60 15.89
C GLY A 224 11.17 -17.99 17.35
N GLY A 225 11.37 -17.07 18.31
CA GLY A 225 10.98 -17.23 19.69
C GLY A 225 9.52 -16.86 19.94
N ALA A 226 9.01 -17.09 21.14
CA ALA A 226 7.67 -16.66 21.52
C ALA A 226 7.56 -15.14 21.45
N LEU A 227 6.47 -14.65 20.87
CA LEU A 227 6.13 -13.23 20.92
C LEU A 227 5.93 -12.80 22.37
N ASN A 228 6.44 -11.65 22.72
CA ASN A 228 6.20 -11.07 24.04
C ASN A 228 5.78 -9.61 23.93
N ASN A 229 4.99 -9.17 24.87
CA ASN A 229 4.38 -7.85 24.87
C ASN A 229 5.33 -6.74 25.40
N THR A 230 6.62 -6.96 25.47
CA THR A 230 7.56 -6.04 26.12
C THR A 230 8.46 -5.29 25.16
N SER A 231 8.65 -5.80 23.96
CA SER A 231 9.61 -5.26 22.99
C SER A 231 9.24 -5.64 21.56
N GLY A 232 10.00 -5.12 20.64
CA GLY A 232 9.78 -5.33 19.20
C GLY A 232 8.98 -4.22 18.57
N ASN A 233 9.31 -3.93 17.32
CA ASN A 233 8.59 -2.95 16.51
C ASN A 233 8.71 -3.30 15.03
N TRP A 234 7.72 -2.87 14.28
CA TRP A 234 7.83 -2.63 12.84
C TRP A 234 8.14 -1.16 12.60
N ARG A 235 8.84 -0.89 11.53
CA ARG A 235 8.95 0.45 10.94
C ARG A 235 8.47 0.33 9.52
N LEU A 236 7.47 1.12 9.18
CA LEU A 236 6.92 1.17 7.83
C LEU A 236 7.58 2.32 7.07
N ASP A 237 7.86 2.09 5.80
CA ASP A 237 8.36 3.09 4.88
C ASP A 237 7.82 2.83 3.47
N ASN A 238 7.81 3.86 2.62
CA ASN A 238 7.35 3.76 1.24
C ASN A 238 6.00 3.03 1.11
N ALA A 239 5.03 3.41 1.96
CA ALA A 239 3.67 2.87 1.87
C ALA A 239 2.94 3.53 0.69
N ASP A 240 3.02 2.91 -0.47
CA ASP A 240 2.50 3.44 -1.73
C ASP A 240 1.22 2.72 -2.16
N THR A 241 0.22 3.50 -2.52
CA THR A 241 -0.96 3.03 -3.26
C THR A 241 -0.90 3.53 -4.68
N SER A 242 -0.85 2.59 -5.63
CA SER A 242 -0.73 2.86 -7.05
C SER A 242 -1.91 2.31 -7.84
N GLY A 243 -2.18 2.89 -9.01
CA GLY A 243 -3.24 2.43 -9.90
C GLY A 243 -3.04 2.90 -11.34
N THR A 244 -3.78 2.30 -12.26
CA THR A 244 -3.86 2.77 -13.65
C THR A 244 -4.97 3.81 -13.77
N SER A 245 -4.70 4.96 -14.37
CA SER A 245 -5.76 5.96 -14.56
C SER A 245 -6.84 5.43 -15.49
N VAL A 246 -8.11 5.60 -15.12
CA VAL A 246 -9.26 5.20 -15.94
C VAL A 246 -9.76 6.44 -16.68
N PRO A 247 -9.74 6.47 -18.04
CA PRO A 247 -10.27 7.57 -18.80
C PRO A 247 -11.73 7.81 -18.44
N GLU A 248 -12.09 9.06 -18.16
CA GLU A 248 -13.48 9.40 -17.88
C GLU A 248 -14.39 9.02 -19.08
N PRO A 249 -15.60 8.50 -18.83
CA PRO A 249 -16.55 8.16 -19.89
C PRO A 249 -16.84 9.32 -20.82
N SER A 250 -16.78 10.56 -20.33
CA SER A 250 -16.92 11.80 -21.11
C SER A 250 -15.83 11.96 -22.16
N SER A 251 -14.60 11.59 -21.88
CA SER A 251 -13.49 11.64 -22.85
C SER A 251 -13.72 10.70 -24.02
N LEU A 252 -14.20 9.49 -23.76
CA LEU A 252 -14.57 8.53 -24.80
C LEU A 252 -15.80 8.98 -25.60
N ALA A 253 -16.79 9.56 -24.93
CA ALA A 253 -17.97 10.14 -25.58
C ALA A 253 -17.60 11.34 -26.49
N LEU A 254 -16.67 12.19 -26.04
CA LEU A 254 -16.21 13.35 -26.82
C LEU A 254 -15.44 12.91 -28.07
N VAL A 255 -14.59 11.90 -27.96
CA VAL A 255 -13.89 11.27 -29.09
C VAL A 255 -14.91 10.68 -30.08
N GLY A 256 -15.91 9.95 -29.57
CA GLY A 256 -16.99 9.37 -30.39
C GLY A 256 -17.82 10.41 -31.10
N LEU A 257 -18.19 11.49 -30.43
CA LEU A 257 -18.91 12.64 -31.01
C LEU A 257 -18.05 13.41 -32.02
N GLY A 258 -16.78 13.62 -31.72
CA GLY A 258 -15.84 14.28 -32.64
C GLY A 258 -15.67 13.50 -33.95
N LEU A 259 -15.51 12.20 -33.88
CA LEU A 259 -15.42 11.32 -35.05
C LEU A 259 -16.73 11.32 -35.83
N SER A 260 -17.87 11.20 -35.16
CA SER A 260 -19.20 11.23 -35.78
C SER A 260 -19.46 12.56 -36.51
N GLY A 261 -19.08 13.70 -35.92
CA GLY A 261 -19.15 15.02 -36.51
C GLY A 261 -18.28 15.16 -37.76
N LEU A 262 -17.08 14.62 -37.72
CA LEU A 262 -16.17 14.61 -38.88
C LEU A 262 -16.74 13.81 -40.07
N PHE A 263 -17.38 12.69 -39.81
CA PHE A 263 -18.03 11.87 -40.84
C PHE A 263 -19.26 12.58 -41.43
N ALA A 264 -20.07 13.22 -40.60
CA ALA A 264 -21.23 13.99 -41.06
C ALA A 264 -20.82 15.19 -41.96
N PHE A 265 -19.79 15.90 -41.55
CA PHE A 265 -19.26 17.06 -42.31
C PHE A 265 -18.66 16.66 -43.65
N ARG A 266 -17.99 15.50 -43.70
CA ARG A 266 -17.40 14.98 -44.95
C ARG A 266 -18.48 14.53 -45.96
N LYS A 267 -19.63 14.06 -45.46
CA LYS A 267 -20.77 13.65 -46.30
C LYS A 267 -21.50 14.87 -46.89
N SER A 268 -21.64 15.96 -46.13
CA SER A 268 -22.32 17.19 -46.60
C SER A 268 -21.55 17.98 -47.68
N ARG A 269 -20.21 17.80 -47.78
CA ARG A 269 -19.40 18.44 -48.82
C ARG A 269 -19.39 17.70 -50.16
N LYS A 270 -20.02 16.53 -50.25
CA LYS A 270 -20.11 15.74 -51.50
C LYS A 270 -21.50 15.76 -52.14
N ALA A 271 -22.44 16.44 -51.53
CA ALA A 271 -23.75 16.75 -52.07
C ALA A 271 -23.77 18.18 -52.60
#